data_a6b5d96053ef72e2c70114e13311b192
#
_entry.id   a6b5d96053ef72e2c70114e13311b192
#
_cell.length_a   1.000
_cell.length_b   1.000
_cell.length_c   1.000
_cell.angle_alpha   90.00
_cell.angle_beta   90.00
_cell.angle_gamma   90.00
#
_symmetry.space_group_name_H-M   'P 1'
#
loop_
_entity.id
_entity.type
_entity.pdbx_description
1 polymer ?
#
loop_
_entity_poly.entity_id
_entity_poly.type
_entity_poly.pdbx_seq_one_letter_code
_entity_poly.pdbx_strand_id
1 'polypeptide(L)'
;GEATQHQILKTNIRPRKVTRIFISHTHGDHIFGLPGFLSSRSFQGDGGPLTIYGPAGIEQFVQTSLKVSRTRVSYPIKYVVLKEDGLIFENNLFAVYTARLDHRVPSFGFRVVEKPRPGELLMDKVAEYNVPNGPLLGQLKAGKTITLSDGQKLDGRDFLGKERPGRVVTIIYDTRPTENIGKLADHADVLVHESTFNGDEEKMAHRYFHSTCLDAARIARDRHVRKLYLTHISARYTGKAGKELEHEARKIFKHTRLANDLDSFEITLRG
;
A
#
# COMPACT_ATOMS: atom_id res chain seq x y z
N GLY A 1 -6.75 11.60 4.57
CA GLY A 1 -8.19 11.80 4.36
C GLY A 1 -8.87 12.55 5.47
N GLU A 2 -9.84 13.38 5.10
CA GLU A 2 -10.58 14.20 6.10
C GLU A 2 -11.58 13.37 6.89
N ALA A 3 -12.21 12.37 6.26
CA ALA A 3 -13.28 11.56 6.84
C ALA A 3 -12.83 10.10 7.14
N THR A 4 -11.56 9.85 7.36
CA THR A 4 -10.99 8.52 7.53
C THR A 4 -11.74 7.66 8.55
N GLN A 5 -12.06 8.22 9.73
CA GLN A 5 -12.77 7.48 10.78
C GLN A 5 -14.19 7.10 10.38
N HIS A 6 -14.90 7.96 9.64
CA HIS A 6 -16.27 7.69 9.19
C HIS A 6 -16.28 6.66 8.05
N GLN A 7 -15.34 6.75 7.13
CA GLN A 7 -15.25 5.81 6.02
C GLN A 7 -14.84 4.40 6.48
N ILE A 8 -13.87 4.30 7.40
CA ILE A 8 -13.44 3.00 7.91
C ILE A 8 -14.54 2.24 8.64
N LEU A 9 -15.49 2.93 9.29
CA LEU A 9 -16.64 2.32 9.93
C LEU A 9 -17.63 1.66 8.96
N LYS A 10 -17.58 2.02 7.67
CA LYS A 10 -18.37 1.39 6.60
C LYS A 10 -17.68 0.15 6.01
N THR A 11 -16.54 -0.25 6.55
CA THR A 11 -15.74 -1.40 6.10
C THR A 11 -15.59 -2.44 7.20
N ASN A 12 -15.05 -3.61 6.83
CA ASN A 12 -14.68 -4.65 7.80
C ASN A 12 -13.32 -4.39 8.47
N ILE A 13 -12.68 -3.26 8.18
CA ILE A 13 -11.39 -2.90 8.76
C ILE A 13 -11.61 -2.46 10.20
N ARG A 14 -10.89 -3.08 11.12
CA ARG A 14 -10.96 -2.74 12.56
C ARG A 14 -9.83 -1.78 12.91
N PRO A 15 -10.10 -0.51 13.28
CA PRO A 15 -9.07 0.49 13.63
C PRO A 15 -8.06 -0.03 14.65
N ARG A 16 -8.48 -0.80 15.65
CA ARG A 16 -7.57 -1.39 16.66
C ARG A 16 -6.49 -2.30 16.09
N LYS A 17 -6.70 -2.89 14.89
CA LYS A 17 -5.71 -3.74 14.21
C LYS A 17 -4.72 -2.95 13.36
N VAL A 18 -4.93 -1.64 13.17
CA VAL A 18 -3.98 -0.78 12.47
C VAL A 18 -2.80 -0.52 13.39
N THR A 19 -1.63 -0.96 12.99
CA THR A 19 -0.38 -0.79 13.76
C THR A 19 0.58 0.22 13.14
N ARG A 20 0.33 0.63 11.89
CA ARG A 20 1.15 1.58 11.13
C ARG A 20 0.30 2.46 10.24
N ILE A 21 0.67 3.73 10.16
CA ILE A 21 0.07 4.73 9.27
C ILE A 21 1.21 5.40 8.53
N PHE A 22 1.05 5.55 7.21
CA PHE A 22 2.00 6.22 6.33
C PHE A 22 1.32 7.46 5.75
N ILE A 23 1.85 8.63 6.07
CA ILE A 23 1.33 9.93 5.63
C ILE A 23 2.23 10.47 4.54
N SER A 24 1.63 10.76 3.39
CA SER A 24 2.36 11.28 2.22
C SER A 24 2.86 12.71 2.48
N HIS A 25 1.98 13.60 2.91
CA HIS A 25 2.28 15.02 3.14
C HIS A 25 1.28 15.66 4.11
N THR A 26 1.48 16.94 4.45
CA THR A 26 0.79 17.62 5.54
C THR A 26 -0.40 18.51 5.12
N HIS A 27 -0.85 18.48 3.86
CA HIS A 27 -2.06 19.20 3.50
C HIS A 27 -3.28 18.64 4.27
N GLY A 28 -4.26 19.49 4.51
CA GLY A 28 -5.36 19.20 5.41
C GLY A 28 -6.20 18.00 4.99
N ASP A 29 -6.53 17.89 3.71
CA ASP A 29 -7.29 16.78 3.12
C ASP A 29 -6.59 15.41 3.26
N HIS A 30 -5.31 15.40 3.60
CA HIS A 30 -4.55 14.17 3.87
C HIS A 30 -4.38 13.87 5.36
N ILE A 31 -4.50 14.86 6.26
CA ILE A 31 -4.22 14.67 7.69
C ILE A 31 -5.38 15.00 8.64
N PHE A 32 -6.40 15.78 8.23
CA PHE A 32 -7.45 16.24 9.15
C PHE A 32 -8.27 15.10 9.77
N GLY A 33 -8.42 13.98 9.10
CA GLY A 33 -9.06 12.79 9.67
C GLY A 33 -8.20 12.01 10.67
N LEU A 34 -6.89 12.29 10.77
CA LEU A 34 -5.98 11.52 11.60
C LEU A 34 -6.30 11.64 13.11
N PRO A 35 -6.51 12.83 13.72
CA PRO A 35 -6.83 12.93 15.14
C PRO A 35 -8.12 12.19 15.51
N GLY A 36 -9.16 12.28 14.68
CA GLY A 36 -10.41 11.57 14.87
C GLY A 36 -10.24 10.06 14.78
N PHE A 37 -9.45 9.56 13.82
CA PHE A 37 -9.11 8.15 13.72
C PHE A 37 -8.37 7.65 14.97
N LEU A 38 -7.39 8.41 15.48
CA LEU A 38 -6.63 8.04 16.68
C LEU A 38 -7.52 7.93 17.90
N SER A 39 -8.44 8.89 18.08
CA SER A 39 -9.44 8.88 19.15
C SER A 39 -10.35 7.64 19.02
N SER A 40 -10.95 7.42 17.86
CA SER A 40 -11.84 6.27 17.62
C SER A 40 -11.15 4.93 17.84
N ARG A 41 -9.87 4.79 17.45
CA ARG A 41 -9.07 3.60 17.70
C ARG A 41 -8.93 3.33 19.19
N SER A 42 -8.77 4.37 20.03
CA SER A 42 -8.66 4.24 21.47
C SER A 42 -9.92 3.67 22.12
N PHE A 43 -11.10 4.03 21.62
CA PHE A 43 -12.38 3.51 22.14
C PHE A 43 -12.69 2.08 21.76
N GLN A 44 -11.96 1.49 20.81
CA GLN A 44 -12.18 0.11 20.37
C GLN A 44 -11.38 -0.94 21.17
N GLY A 45 -10.79 -0.56 22.29
CA GLY A 45 -10.01 -1.41 23.18
C GLY A 45 -8.51 -1.35 22.91
N ASP A 46 -7.74 -2.20 23.61
CA ASP A 46 -6.29 -2.22 23.52
C ASP A 46 -5.82 -2.73 22.13
N GLY A 47 -5.44 -1.80 21.27
CA GLY A 47 -4.91 -2.07 19.93
C GLY A 47 -3.39 -2.20 19.88
N GLY A 48 -2.71 -2.11 21.04
CA GLY A 48 -1.25 -2.05 21.12
C GLY A 48 -0.64 -0.78 20.50
N PRO A 49 0.70 -0.69 20.40
CA PRO A 49 1.37 0.51 19.90
C PRO A 49 1.06 0.82 18.43
N LEU A 50 1.06 2.10 18.10
CA LEU A 50 0.88 2.61 16.75
C LEU A 50 2.13 3.37 16.31
N THR A 51 2.60 3.12 15.09
CA THR A 51 3.68 3.93 14.48
C THR A 51 3.12 4.76 13.33
N ILE A 52 3.39 6.06 13.34
CA ILE A 52 3.03 6.98 12.26
C ILE A 52 4.32 7.41 11.56
N TYR A 53 4.40 7.11 10.27
CA TYR A 53 5.45 7.55 9.36
C TYR A 53 4.93 8.73 8.56
N GLY A 54 5.68 9.82 8.49
CA GLY A 54 5.27 10.98 7.71
C GLY A 54 6.31 12.09 7.70
N PRO A 55 6.08 13.17 6.96
CA PRO A 55 6.97 14.32 6.95
C PRO A 55 7.03 15.02 8.32
N ALA A 56 8.01 15.90 8.49
CA ALA A 56 8.11 16.76 9.67
C ALA A 56 6.82 17.54 9.90
N GLY A 57 6.44 17.72 11.17
CA GLY A 57 5.20 18.42 11.56
C GLY A 57 4.02 17.52 11.93
N ILE A 58 3.99 16.25 11.49
CA ILE A 58 2.90 15.31 11.82
C ILE A 58 2.78 15.08 13.31
N GLU A 59 3.88 14.91 14.02
CA GLU A 59 3.87 14.75 15.48
C GLU A 59 3.27 15.97 16.16
N GLN A 60 3.73 17.17 15.79
CA GLN A 60 3.22 18.43 16.34
C GLN A 60 1.72 18.59 16.07
N PHE A 61 1.27 18.30 14.84
CA PHE A 61 -0.14 18.36 14.47
C PHE A 61 -0.99 17.44 15.35
N VAL A 62 -0.61 16.17 15.48
CA VAL A 62 -1.35 15.19 16.29
C VAL A 62 -1.35 15.59 17.76
N GLN A 63 -0.19 15.89 18.33
CA GLN A 63 -0.07 16.25 19.74
C GLN A 63 -0.87 17.51 20.07
N THR A 64 -0.83 18.54 19.21
CA THR A 64 -1.61 19.76 19.38
C THR A 64 -3.11 19.47 19.31
N SER A 65 -3.54 18.69 18.32
CA SER A 65 -4.96 18.33 18.17
C SER A 65 -5.49 17.57 19.37
N LEU A 66 -4.77 16.57 19.88
CA LEU A 66 -5.15 15.78 21.05
C LEU A 66 -5.14 16.64 22.32
N LYS A 67 -4.15 17.53 22.48
CA LYS A 67 -4.04 18.43 23.62
C LYS A 67 -5.22 19.42 23.68
N VAL A 68 -5.50 20.10 22.57
CA VAL A 68 -6.58 21.13 22.50
C VAL A 68 -7.95 20.49 22.71
N SER A 69 -8.19 19.31 22.12
CA SER A 69 -9.43 18.55 22.28
C SER A 69 -9.53 17.81 23.62
N ARG A 70 -8.50 17.87 24.48
CA ARG A 70 -8.39 17.11 25.74
C ARG A 70 -8.58 15.59 25.54
N THR A 71 -8.30 15.10 24.34
CA THR A 71 -8.40 13.68 23.99
C THR A 71 -7.18 12.92 24.52
N ARG A 72 -7.44 11.82 25.25
CA ARG A 72 -6.40 10.88 25.67
C ARG A 72 -6.53 9.58 24.89
N VAL A 73 -5.45 9.12 24.29
CA VAL A 73 -5.39 7.81 23.66
C VAL A 73 -4.81 6.78 24.62
N SER A 74 -5.31 5.56 24.61
CA SER A 74 -4.96 4.49 25.56
C SER A 74 -3.71 3.69 25.15
N TYR A 75 -3.03 4.08 24.08
CA TYR A 75 -1.88 3.35 23.53
C TYR A 75 -0.71 4.29 23.16
N PRO A 76 0.53 3.81 23.17
CA PRO A 76 1.67 4.61 22.77
C PRO A 76 1.67 4.86 21.25
N ILE A 77 2.00 6.10 20.86
CA ILE A 77 2.22 6.49 19.46
C ILE A 77 3.69 6.78 19.26
N LYS A 78 4.31 6.10 18.29
CA LYS A 78 5.68 6.40 17.84
C LYS A 78 5.59 7.17 16.51
N TYR A 79 6.40 8.21 16.38
CA TYR A 79 6.53 8.99 15.15
C TYR A 79 7.87 8.70 14.48
N VAL A 80 7.83 8.52 13.16
CA VAL A 80 9.02 8.33 12.33
C VAL A 80 8.98 9.38 11.22
N VAL A 81 9.89 10.35 11.30
CA VAL A 81 9.99 11.42 10.30
C VAL A 81 10.68 10.90 9.06
N LEU A 82 10.00 10.99 7.92
CA LEU A 82 10.55 10.68 6.61
C LEU A 82 11.48 11.81 6.15
N LYS A 83 12.71 11.47 5.80
CA LYS A 83 13.74 12.43 5.36
C LYS A 83 14.36 12.03 4.04
N GLU A 84 14.61 10.75 3.84
CA GLU A 84 15.38 10.19 2.73
C GLU A 84 14.58 9.08 2.02
N ASP A 85 14.95 8.84 0.77
CA ASP A 85 14.43 7.73 -0.02
C ASP A 85 14.97 6.40 0.52
N GLY A 86 14.18 5.33 0.40
CA GLY A 86 14.62 3.98 0.74
C GLY A 86 13.66 3.19 1.62
N LEU A 87 14.19 2.15 2.26
CA LEU A 87 13.46 1.25 3.16
C LEU A 87 13.12 1.97 4.48
N ILE A 88 11.82 2.04 4.82
CA ILE A 88 11.36 2.68 6.05
C ILE A 88 10.73 1.71 7.04
N PHE A 89 10.31 0.54 6.57
CA PHE A 89 9.75 -0.51 7.40
C PHE A 89 9.96 -1.89 6.78
N GLU A 90 10.25 -2.88 7.59
CA GLU A 90 10.32 -4.27 7.19
C GLU A 90 9.89 -5.21 8.32
N ASN A 91 9.24 -6.31 7.96
CA ASN A 91 8.95 -7.45 8.81
C ASN A 91 8.96 -8.76 7.99
N ASN A 92 8.50 -9.87 8.57
CA ASN A 92 8.50 -11.17 7.89
C ASN A 92 7.48 -11.25 6.72
N LEU A 93 6.56 -10.30 6.60
CA LEU A 93 5.49 -10.31 5.59
C LEU A 93 5.67 -9.23 4.52
N PHE A 94 6.15 -8.03 4.92
CA PHE A 94 6.20 -6.86 4.06
C PHE A 94 7.46 -6.04 4.27
N ALA A 95 7.89 -5.38 3.19
CA ALA A 95 8.82 -4.26 3.22
C ALA A 95 8.11 -3.02 2.64
N VAL A 96 8.36 -1.85 3.22
CA VAL A 96 7.83 -0.57 2.73
C VAL A 96 8.97 0.37 2.42
N TYR A 97 9.01 0.81 1.17
CA TYR A 97 9.96 1.80 0.69
C TYR A 97 9.24 3.12 0.46
N THR A 98 9.97 4.22 0.60
CA THR A 98 9.50 5.56 0.30
C THR A 98 10.45 6.27 -0.64
N ALA A 99 9.94 7.26 -1.37
CA ALA A 99 10.76 8.23 -2.09
C ALA A 99 10.06 9.59 -2.09
N ARG A 100 10.87 10.65 -2.10
CA ARG A 100 10.38 12.02 -2.13
C ARG A 100 9.75 12.33 -3.48
N LEU A 101 8.61 12.99 -3.44
CA LEU A 101 7.84 13.45 -4.59
C LEU A 101 7.97 14.97 -4.77
N ASP A 102 7.47 15.46 -5.89
CA ASP A 102 7.54 16.87 -6.24
C ASP A 102 6.20 17.57 -6.03
N HIS A 103 6.03 18.11 -4.84
CA HIS A 103 4.84 18.85 -4.43
C HIS A 103 5.22 20.13 -3.65
N ARG A 104 4.23 21.01 -3.37
CA ARG A 104 4.44 22.31 -2.68
C ARG A 104 4.99 22.17 -1.26
N VAL A 105 4.65 21.07 -0.60
CA VAL A 105 5.18 20.68 0.70
C VAL A 105 5.91 19.35 0.57
N PRO A 106 6.79 18.97 1.52
CA PRO A 106 7.42 17.66 1.48
C PRO A 106 6.40 16.55 1.34
N SER A 107 6.42 15.86 0.19
CA SER A 107 5.52 14.76 -0.15
C SER A 107 6.30 13.49 -0.43
N PHE A 108 5.73 12.34 -0.08
CA PHE A 108 6.35 11.02 -0.19
C PHE A 108 5.39 10.02 -0.83
N GLY A 109 5.92 9.22 -1.76
CA GLY A 109 5.26 8.03 -2.28
C GLY A 109 5.69 6.79 -1.51
N PHE A 110 4.88 5.73 -1.60
CA PHE A 110 5.14 4.48 -0.88
C PHE A 110 5.06 3.28 -1.83
N ARG A 111 6.02 2.36 -1.69
CA ARG A 111 6.03 1.06 -2.34
C ARG A 111 5.98 -0.02 -1.28
N VAL A 112 4.90 -0.78 -1.24
CA VAL A 112 4.69 -1.91 -0.33
C VAL A 112 5.00 -3.20 -1.09
N VAL A 113 5.97 -3.95 -0.62
CA VAL A 113 6.42 -5.20 -1.22
C VAL A 113 6.09 -6.34 -0.25
N GLU A 114 5.21 -7.25 -0.66
CA GLU A 114 4.98 -8.50 0.07
C GLU A 114 6.20 -9.41 -0.08
N LYS A 115 6.63 -10.02 1.01
CA LYS A 115 7.76 -10.97 0.97
C LYS A 115 7.41 -12.18 0.11
N PRO A 116 8.38 -12.75 -0.59
CA PRO A 116 8.18 -13.97 -1.36
C PRO A 116 7.62 -15.09 -0.48
N ARG A 117 6.87 -15.99 -1.09
CA ARG A 117 6.29 -17.16 -0.42
C ARG A 117 6.97 -18.43 -0.92
N PRO A 118 7.12 -19.45 -0.06
CA PRO A 118 7.56 -20.75 -0.49
C PRO A 118 6.76 -21.24 -1.70
N GLY A 119 7.41 -21.96 -2.58
CA GLY A 119 6.79 -22.63 -3.71
C GLY A 119 5.71 -23.63 -3.27
N GLU A 120 5.02 -24.19 -4.25
CA GLU A 120 4.09 -25.28 -3.98
C GLU A 120 4.82 -26.55 -3.57
N LEU A 121 4.20 -27.35 -2.72
CA LEU A 121 4.72 -28.66 -2.37
C LEU A 121 4.67 -29.56 -3.61
N LEU A 122 5.81 -30.09 -4.02
CA LEU A 122 5.95 -31.00 -5.17
C LEU A 122 5.42 -32.38 -4.78
N MET A 123 4.12 -32.60 -4.97
CA MET A 123 3.44 -33.81 -4.52
C MET A 123 3.99 -35.10 -5.17
N ASP A 124 4.45 -35.03 -6.41
CA ASP A 124 5.10 -36.18 -7.07
C ASP A 124 6.35 -36.59 -6.29
N LYS A 125 7.17 -35.61 -5.89
CA LYS A 125 8.37 -35.83 -5.10
C LYS A 125 8.05 -36.35 -3.68
N VAL A 126 6.97 -35.84 -3.09
CA VAL A 126 6.46 -36.31 -1.78
C VAL A 126 6.05 -37.78 -1.86
N ALA A 127 5.40 -38.20 -2.95
CA ALA A 127 4.95 -39.58 -3.16
C ALA A 127 6.11 -40.58 -3.23
N GLU A 128 7.25 -40.19 -3.80
CA GLU A 128 8.45 -41.04 -3.86
C GLU A 128 8.95 -41.49 -2.48
N TYR A 129 8.71 -40.68 -1.45
CA TYR A 129 9.14 -40.96 -0.07
C TYR A 129 8.02 -41.49 0.83
N ASN A 130 6.86 -41.80 0.28
CA ASN A 130 5.69 -42.31 1.03
C ASN A 130 5.34 -41.47 2.28
N VAL A 131 5.48 -40.13 2.20
CA VAL A 131 5.16 -39.25 3.33
C VAL A 131 3.66 -39.31 3.60
N PRO A 132 3.23 -39.69 4.82
CA PRO A 132 1.82 -39.81 5.15
C PRO A 132 1.10 -38.47 5.10
N ASN A 133 -0.18 -38.50 4.69
CA ASN A 133 -1.03 -37.33 4.77
C ASN A 133 -1.18 -36.87 6.24
N GLY A 134 -1.00 -35.57 6.46
CA GLY A 134 -1.15 -35.01 7.78
C GLY A 134 -0.13 -33.92 8.15
N PRO A 135 0.19 -33.76 9.44
CA PRO A 135 1.05 -32.67 9.93
C PRO A 135 2.44 -32.61 9.29
N LEU A 136 3.00 -33.73 8.85
CA LEU A 136 4.31 -33.81 8.21
C LEU A 136 4.32 -33.08 6.87
N LEU A 137 3.26 -33.19 6.06
CA LEU A 137 3.13 -32.43 4.82
C LEU A 137 3.10 -30.91 5.10
N GLY A 138 2.44 -30.49 6.17
CA GLY A 138 2.44 -29.09 6.60
C GLY A 138 3.84 -28.59 6.99
N GLN A 139 4.65 -29.42 7.62
CA GLN A 139 6.04 -29.11 7.97
C GLN A 139 6.93 -29.03 6.70
N LEU A 140 6.82 -29.98 5.77
CA LEU A 140 7.51 -29.95 4.48
C LEU A 140 7.13 -28.67 3.69
N LYS A 141 5.84 -28.35 3.63
CA LYS A 141 5.35 -27.11 3.00
C LYS A 141 5.92 -25.84 3.65
N ALA A 142 6.21 -25.89 4.94
CA ALA A 142 6.87 -24.82 5.67
C ALA A 142 8.41 -24.83 5.51
N GLY A 143 8.97 -25.67 4.67
CA GLY A 143 10.41 -25.81 4.45
C GLY A 143 11.16 -26.43 5.65
N LYS A 144 10.47 -27.07 6.58
CA LYS A 144 11.08 -27.69 7.77
C LYS A 144 11.55 -29.10 7.49
N THR A 145 12.63 -29.50 8.13
CA THR A 145 13.08 -30.90 8.12
C THR A 145 12.10 -31.76 8.91
N ILE A 146 11.68 -32.88 8.34
CA ILE A 146 10.88 -33.93 9.00
C ILE A 146 11.70 -35.21 9.15
N THR A 147 11.28 -36.08 10.08
CA THR A 147 11.83 -37.43 10.23
C THR A 147 10.71 -38.42 10.01
N LEU A 148 10.87 -39.36 9.09
CA LEU A 148 9.94 -40.44 8.82
C LEU A 148 10.05 -41.54 9.88
N SER A 149 9.09 -42.50 9.90
CA SER A 149 9.05 -43.62 10.84
C SER A 149 10.26 -44.56 10.74
N ASP A 150 10.89 -44.64 9.59
CA ASP A 150 12.11 -45.40 9.31
C ASP A 150 13.41 -44.67 9.72
N GLY A 151 13.29 -43.45 10.28
CA GLY A 151 14.42 -42.62 10.69
C GLY A 151 15.01 -41.72 9.59
N GLN A 152 14.50 -41.82 8.34
CA GLN A 152 14.96 -40.98 7.24
C GLN A 152 14.58 -39.50 7.51
N LYS A 153 15.53 -38.59 7.30
CA LYS A 153 15.32 -37.14 7.40
C LYS A 153 15.14 -36.52 6.03
N LEU A 154 14.08 -35.75 5.85
CA LEU A 154 13.76 -35.04 4.62
C LEU A 154 13.79 -33.54 4.89
N ASP A 155 14.57 -32.79 4.11
CA ASP A 155 14.57 -31.32 4.17
C ASP A 155 13.38 -30.78 3.34
N GLY A 156 12.46 -30.09 3.99
CA GLY A 156 11.27 -29.56 3.31
C GLY A 156 11.59 -28.65 2.13
N ARG A 157 12.74 -27.96 2.14
CA ARG A 157 13.16 -27.09 1.03
C ARG A 157 13.34 -27.85 -0.28
N ASP A 158 13.75 -29.12 -0.23
CA ASP A 158 13.93 -29.96 -1.41
C ASP A 158 12.60 -30.37 -2.07
N PHE A 159 11.50 -30.26 -1.34
CA PHE A 159 10.15 -30.62 -1.77
C PHE A 159 9.31 -29.40 -2.21
N LEU A 160 9.90 -28.21 -2.23
CA LEU A 160 9.23 -26.99 -2.67
C LEU A 160 9.59 -26.65 -4.11
N GLY A 161 8.59 -26.26 -4.87
CA GLY A 161 8.77 -25.64 -6.18
C GLY A 161 9.44 -24.27 -6.08
N LYS A 162 9.54 -23.57 -7.21
CA LYS A 162 10.11 -22.21 -7.25
C LYS A 162 9.37 -21.28 -6.30
N GLU A 163 10.14 -20.46 -5.59
CA GLU A 163 9.60 -19.40 -4.74
C GLU A 163 8.66 -18.50 -5.54
N ARG A 164 7.51 -18.15 -4.95
CA ARG A 164 6.51 -17.30 -5.60
C ARG A 164 6.71 -15.86 -5.16
N PRO A 165 6.90 -14.92 -6.09
CA PRO A 165 7.08 -13.52 -5.76
C PRO A 165 5.86 -12.98 -5.03
N GLY A 166 6.09 -12.14 -4.04
CA GLY A 166 5.03 -11.39 -3.37
C GLY A 166 4.45 -10.30 -4.26
N ARG A 167 3.32 -9.75 -3.83
CA ARG A 167 2.64 -8.64 -4.53
C ARG A 167 3.31 -7.32 -4.22
N VAL A 168 3.26 -6.42 -5.18
CA VAL A 168 3.81 -5.07 -5.06
C VAL A 168 2.72 -4.04 -5.30
N VAL A 169 2.51 -3.17 -4.32
CA VAL A 169 1.57 -2.06 -4.40
C VAL A 169 2.32 -0.74 -4.23
N THR A 170 2.16 0.16 -5.18
CA THR A 170 2.71 1.51 -5.10
C THR A 170 1.58 2.52 -4.97
N ILE A 171 1.75 3.48 -4.06
CA ILE A 171 0.76 4.51 -3.75
C ILE A 171 1.43 5.87 -3.89
N ILE A 172 0.93 6.67 -4.82
CA ILE A 172 1.41 8.00 -5.17
C ILE A 172 0.26 8.99 -5.01
N TYR A 173 0.40 9.87 -4.04
CA TYR A 173 -0.49 11.01 -3.86
C TYR A 173 0.16 12.26 -4.43
N ASP A 174 -0.28 13.42 -4.05
CA ASP A 174 -0.01 14.74 -4.61
C ASP A 174 1.41 14.96 -5.08
N THR A 175 1.54 15.07 -6.39
CA THR A 175 2.82 15.26 -7.06
C THR A 175 2.65 15.61 -8.53
N ARG A 176 3.54 16.41 -9.09
CA ARG A 176 3.76 16.39 -10.54
C ARG A 176 4.71 15.24 -10.92
N PRO A 177 4.77 14.85 -12.21
CA PRO A 177 5.64 13.77 -12.65
C PRO A 177 7.09 13.97 -12.22
N THR A 178 7.70 12.93 -11.64
CA THR A 178 9.09 12.89 -11.21
C THR A 178 9.68 11.50 -11.38
N GLU A 179 10.99 11.38 -11.52
CA GLU A 179 11.70 10.12 -11.70
C GLU A 179 11.43 9.14 -10.54
N ASN A 180 11.30 9.65 -9.31
CA ASN A 180 11.06 8.83 -8.12
C ASN A 180 9.75 8.06 -8.18
N ILE A 181 8.71 8.59 -8.84
CA ILE A 181 7.48 7.83 -9.10
C ILE A 181 7.80 6.58 -9.90
N GLY A 182 8.62 6.73 -10.96
CA GLY A 182 9.04 5.63 -11.80
C GLY A 182 9.79 4.54 -11.02
N LYS A 183 10.69 4.92 -10.10
CA LYS A 183 11.43 3.99 -9.22
C LYS A 183 10.48 3.22 -8.31
N LEU A 184 9.49 3.90 -7.71
CA LEU A 184 8.50 3.26 -6.84
C LEU A 184 7.54 2.35 -7.61
N ALA A 185 7.13 2.76 -8.83
CA ALA A 185 6.12 2.07 -9.63
C ALA A 185 6.67 0.88 -10.43
N ASP A 186 7.99 0.74 -10.53
CA ASP A 186 8.62 -0.25 -11.39
C ASP A 186 8.11 -1.67 -11.12
N HIS A 187 7.54 -2.29 -12.18
CA HIS A 187 6.92 -3.62 -12.12
C HIS A 187 5.92 -3.83 -10.97
N ALA A 188 5.20 -2.78 -10.52
CA ALA A 188 4.17 -2.92 -9.49
C ALA A 188 2.96 -3.73 -10.01
N ASP A 189 2.36 -4.55 -9.15
CA ASP A 189 1.09 -5.22 -9.47
C ASP A 189 -0.06 -4.23 -9.48
N VAL A 190 0.01 -3.23 -8.60
CA VAL A 190 -0.94 -2.12 -8.52
C VAL A 190 -0.19 -0.81 -8.32
N LEU A 191 -0.53 0.17 -9.13
CA LEU A 191 -0.20 1.57 -8.92
C LEU A 191 -1.50 2.33 -8.60
N VAL A 192 -1.57 2.91 -7.43
CA VAL A 192 -2.57 3.92 -7.05
C VAL A 192 -1.92 5.27 -7.23
N HIS A 193 -2.44 6.10 -8.12
CA HIS A 193 -1.82 7.38 -8.48
C HIS A 193 -2.85 8.50 -8.48
N GLU A 194 -2.47 9.66 -7.96
CA GLU A 194 -3.27 10.86 -8.09
C GLU A 194 -3.52 11.22 -9.55
N SER A 195 -4.64 11.82 -9.84
CA SER A 195 -5.07 12.27 -11.15
C SER A 195 -6.00 13.45 -10.99
N THR A 196 -5.50 14.47 -10.31
CA THR A 196 -6.27 15.65 -9.94
C THR A 196 -6.82 16.38 -11.16
N PHE A 197 -6.16 16.26 -12.32
CA PHE A 197 -6.48 16.96 -13.54
C PHE A 197 -6.73 16.03 -14.73
N ASN A 198 -7.54 16.51 -15.67
CA ASN A 198 -7.72 15.90 -16.97
C ASN A 198 -6.46 16.05 -17.85
N GLY A 199 -6.34 15.24 -18.90
CA GLY A 199 -5.23 15.25 -19.85
C GLY A 199 -5.00 16.58 -20.54
N ASP A 200 -6.04 17.31 -20.86
CA ASP A 200 -5.98 18.61 -21.53
C ASP A 200 -5.44 19.74 -20.62
N GLU A 201 -5.34 19.50 -19.31
CA GLU A 201 -4.95 20.49 -18.31
C GLU A 201 -3.52 20.29 -17.77
N GLU A 202 -2.64 19.63 -18.53
CA GLU A 202 -1.27 19.30 -18.12
C GLU A 202 -0.49 20.51 -17.57
N LYS A 203 -0.53 21.64 -18.27
CA LYS A 203 0.14 22.88 -17.84
C LYS A 203 -0.39 23.37 -16.49
N MET A 204 -1.69 23.26 -16.27
CA MET A 204 -2.33 23.65 -15.02
C MET A 204 -1.98 22.66 -13.91
N ALA A 205 -2.06 21.36 -14.17
CA ALA A 205 -1.67 20.31 -13.25
C ALA A 205 -0.24 20.54 -12.72
N HIS A 206 0.72 20.68 -13.61
CA HIS A 206 2.12 20.88 -13.23
C HIS A 206 2.36 22.20 -12.50
N ARG A 207 1.63 23.28 -12.86
CA ARG A 207 1.70 24.57 -12.14
C ARG A 207 1.23 24.43 -10.69
N TYR A 208 0.24 23.57 -10.43
CA TYR A 208 -0.32 23.32 -9.10
C TYR A 208 0.35 22.14 -8.39
N PHE A 209 1.42 21.57 -8.96
CA PHE A 209 2.17 20.42 -8.43
C PHE A 209 1.33 19.15 -8.32
N HIS A 210 0.53 18.92 -9.35
CA HIS A 210 -0.29 17.72 -9.51
C HIS A 210 -0.03 17.04 -10.85
N SER A 211 -0.60 15.85 -11.02
CA SER A 211 -0.55 15.06 -12.23
C SER A 211 -1.91 15.02 -12.93
N THR A 212 -1.88 14.73 -14.22
CA THR A 212 -3.05 14.39 -15.02
C THR A 212 -3.28 12.89 -15.04
N CYS A 213 -4.48 12.47 -15.45
CA CYS A 213 -4.78 11.05 -15.69
C CYS A 213 -3.88 10.43 -16.78
N LEU A 214 -3.42 11.26 -17.76
CA LEU A 214 -2.50 10.81 -18.81
C LEU A 214 -1.08 10.62 -18.28
N ASP A 215 -0.61 11.47 -17.34
CA ASP A 215 0.69 11.28 -16.69
C ASP A 215 0.72 9.96 -15.92
N ALA A 216 -0.30 9.69 -15.11
CA ALA A 216 -0.43 8.44 -14.39
C ALA A 216 -0.42 7.23 -15.33
N ALA A 217 -1.15 7.31 -16.46
CA ALA A 217 -1.22 6.23 -17.44
C ALA A 217 0.10 6.01 -18.18
N ARG A 218 0.83 7.08 -18.55
CA ARG A 218 2.18 7.00 -19.13
C ARG A 218 3.14 6.29 -18.18
N ILE A 219 3.17 6.71 -16.92
CA ILE A 219 4.02 6.09 -15.89
C ILE A 219 3.68 4.60 -15.74
N ALA A 220 2.39 4.25 -15.65
CA ALA A 220 1.97 2.85 -15.51
C ALA A 220 2.42 1.98 -16.70
N ARG A 221 2.31 2.49 -17.92
CA ARG A 221 2.79 1.82 -19.14
C ARG A 221 4.30 1.66 -19.13
N ASP A 222 5.03 2.74 -18.91
CA ASP A 222 6.49 2.80 -19.06
C ASP A 222 7.21 2.05 -17.94
N ARG A 223 6.56 1.84 -16.79
CA ARG A 223 7.07 1.08 -15.65
C ARG A 223 6.47 -0.32 -15.51
N HIS A 224 5.84 -0.83 -16.57
CA HIS A 224 5.31 -2.21 -16.62
C HIS A 224 4.39 -2.57 -15.46
N VAL A 225 3.58 -1.60 -15.00
CA VAL A 225 2.57 -1.80 -13.97
C VAL A 225 1.49 -2.76 -14.49
N ARG A 226 0.92 -3.61 -13.63
CA ARG A 226 -0.16 -4.52 -14.07
C ARG A 226 -1.54 -3.86 -14.05
N LYS A 227 -1.84 -3.04 -13.03
CA LYS A 227 -3.11 -2.30 -12.90
C LYS A 227 -2.86 -0.91 -12.37
N LEU A 228 -3.54 0.08 -12.93
CA LEU A 228 -3.54 1.47 -12.48
C LEU A 228 -4.90 1.82 -11.89
N TYR A 229 -4.89 2.41 -10.70
CA TYR A 229 -6.06 3.02 -10.08
C TYR A 229 -5.82 4.53 -9.96
N LEU A 230 -6.69 5.31 -10.63
CA LEU A 230 -6.70 6.77 -10.53
C LEU A 230 -7.44 7.17 -9.27
N THR A 231 -6.86 8.07 -8.50
CA THR A 231 -7.41 8.59 -7.25
C THR A 231 -7.19 10.09 -7.13
N HIS A 232 -7.62 10.72 -6.04
CA HIS A 232 -7.43 12.15 -5.80
C HIS A 232 -7.97 13.01 -6.95
N ILE A 233 -9.17 12.69 -7.40
CA ILE A 233 -9.83 13.40 -8.51
C ILE A 233 -10.40 14.72 -8.01
N SER A 234 -10.14 15.80 -8.72
CA SER A 234 -10.75 17.10 -8.39
C SER A 234 -12.27 17.03 -8.39
N ALA A 235 -12.91 17.69 -7.43
CA ALA A 235 -14.37 17.77 -7.35
C ALA A 235 -15.04 18.33 -8.61
N ARG A 236 -14.27 18.92 -9.52
CA ARG A 236 -14.74 19.35 -10.84
C ARG A 236 -15.15 18.20 -11.76
N TYR A 237 -14.59 16.99 -11.54
CA TYR A 237 -14.81 15.80 -12.36
C TYR A 237 -15.70 14.79 -11.64
N THR A 238 -16.93 15.18 -11.33
CA THR A 238 -17.93 14.30 -10.72
C THR A 238 -18.71 13.52 -11.77
N GLY A 239 -19.19 12.34 -11.40
CA GLY A 239 -20.11 11.54 -12.23
C GLY A 239 -19.53 11.19 -13.60
N LYS A 240 -20.12 11.75 -14.67
CA LYS A 240 -19.74 11.45 -16.06
C LYS A 240 -18.32 11.92 -16.40
N ALA A 241 -17.92 13.10 -15.90
CA ALA A 241 -16.59 13.65 -16.14
C ALA A 241 -15.46 12.78 -15.54
N GLY A 242 -15.70 12.15 -14.38
CA GLY A 242 -14.75 11.18 -13.82
C GLY A 242 -14.57 9.94 -14.70
N LYS A 243 -15.65 9.46 -15.34
CA LYS A 243 -15.55 8.35 -16.30
C LYS A 243 -14.79 8.73 -17.58
N GLU A 244 -14.82 9.99 -17.97
CA GLU A 244 -14.04 10.50 -19.10
C GLU A 244 -12.55 10.46 -18.80
N LEU A 245 -12.12 10.84 -17.58
CA LEU A 245 -10.73 10.70 -17.12
C LEU A 245 -10.24 9.24 -17.23
N GLU A 246 -11.04 8.29 -16.74
CA GLU A 246 -10.72 6.87 -16.87
C GLU A 246 -10.58 6.46 -18.34
N HIS A 247 -11.54 6.89 -19.18
CA HIS A 247 -11.54 6.55 -20.61
C HIS A 247 -10.29 7.08 -21.32
N GLU A 248 -9.88 8.31 -21.05
CA GLU A 248 -8.67 8.90 -21.62
C GLU A 248 -7.41 8.16 -21.17
N ALA A 249 -7.26 7.90 -19.87
CA ALA A 249 -6.14 7.14 -19.36
C ALA A 249 -6.05 5.72 -19.98
N ARG A 250 -7.19 5.08 -20.23
CA ARG A 250 -7.27 3.75 -20.87
C ARG A 250 -6.82 3.73 -22.32
N LYS A 251 -6.83 4.85 -23.02
CA LYS A 251 -6.24 4.93 -24.38
C LYS A 251 -4.71 4.72 -24.34
N ILE A 252 -4.04 5.09 -23.23
CA ILE A 252 -2.61 4.93 -23.03
C ILE A 252 -2.29 3.62 -22.29
N PHE A 253 -3.04 3.32 -21.22
CA PHE A 253 -2.85 2.12 -20.42
C PHE A 253 -4.18 1.43 -20.14
N LYS A 254 -4.46 0.34 -20.86
CA LYS A 254 -5.76 -0.37 -20.89
C LYS A 254 -6.24 -0.82 -19.49
N HIS A 255 -5.33 -1.22 -18.61
CA HIS A 255 -5.65 -1.73 -17.28
C HIS A 255 -5.80 -0.62 -16.23
N THR A 256 -6.46 0.47 -16.61
CA THR A 256 -6.75 1.61 -15.74
C THR A 256 -8.20 1.56 -15.24
N ARG A 257 -8.40 1.96 -13.98
CA ARG A 257 -9.71 2.20 -13.37
C ARG A 257 -9.69 3.46 -12.52
N LEU A 258 -10.80 4.17 -12.50
CA LEU A 258 -11.07 5.20 -11.49
C LEU A 258 -11.48 4.51 -10.19
N ALA A 259 -10.82 4.85 -9.08
CA ALA A 259 -11.18 4.38 -7.76
C ALA A 259 -12.25 5.29 -7.14
N ASN A 260 -13.29 4.69 -6.58
CA ASN A 260 -14.28 5.39 -5.76
C ASN A 260 -14.10 5.01 -4.30
N ASP A 261 -14.67 5.82 -3.41
CA ASP A 261 -14.69 5.51 -1.99
C ASP A 261 -15.31 4.13 -1.74
N LEU A 262 -14.66 3.35 -0.89
CA LEU A 262 -15.06 2.00 -0.50
C LEU A 262 -14.92 0.92 -1.58
N ASP A 263 -14.37 1.23 -2.75
CA ASP A 263 -14.02 0.21 -3.73
C ASP A 263 -13.02 -0.79 -3.12
N SER A 264 -13.20 -2.07 -3.45
CA SER A 264 -12.31 -3.16 -3.04
C SER A 264 -11.80 -3.90 -4.26
N PHE A 265 -10.49 -4.07 -4.34
CA PHE A 265 -9.84 -4.71 -5.48
C PHE A 265 -8.96 -5.87 -5.00
N GLU A 266 -9.14 -7.01 -5.62
CA GLU A 266 -8.28 -8.15 -5.37
C GLU A 266 -6.98 -8.05 -6.20
N ILE A 267 -5.84 -8.26 -5.53
CA ILE A 267 -4.53 -8.34 -6.15
C ILE A 267 -4.13 -9.82 -6.20
N THR A 268 -4.28 -10.43 -7.37
CA THR A 268 -3.91 -11.83 -7.59
C THR A 268 -2.39 -11.99 -7.54
N LEU A 269 -1.93 -13.12 -7.00
CA LEU A 269 -0.52 -13.49 -7.06
C LEU A 269 -0.07 -13.62 -8.52
N ARG A 270 1.21 -13.42 -8.74
CA ARG A 270 1.85 -13.76 -10.02
C ARG A 270 1.93 -15.28 -10.09
N GLY A 271 1.42 -15.85 -11.17
CA GLY A 271 1.55 -17.28 -11.49
C GLY A 271 2.98 -17.64 -11.85
#